data_590dbdf25caa0faff576e73ba30f9829
#
_entry.id   590dbdf25caa0faff576e73ba30f9829
#
_cell.length_a   1.000
_cell.length_b   1.000
_cell.length_c   1.000
_cell.angle_alpha   90.00
_cell.angle_beta   90.00
_cell.angle_gamma   90.00
#
_symmetry.space_group_name_H-M   'P 1'
#
loop_
_entity.id
_entity.type
_entity.pdbx_description
1 polymer ?
#
loop_
_entity_poly.entity_id
_entity_poly.type
_entity_poly.pdbx_seq_one_letter_code
_entity_poly.pdbx_strand_id
1 'polypeptide(L)'
;MTKATKGTLLPRKLTANLAIVGEQIKLARLRRNLSLAQIAERATCSELSVMRVEKGSATVAIGIYLRVLYALQLDEDILLIAQKDEIGRSLQDLSLKQRRRASKRD
;
A
#
# COMPACT_ATOMS: atom_id res chain seq x y z
N MET A 1 5.99 -25.97 8.05
CA MET A 1 5.16 -24.80 7.76
C MET A 1 5.22 -23.82 8.92
N THR A 2 5.49 -22.59 8.61
CA THR A 2 5.60 -21.54 9.63
C THR A 2 4.21 -21.17 10.12
N LYS A 3 4.03 -21.16 11.42
CA LYS A 3 2.77 -20.69 11.99
C LYS A 3 2.67 -19.17 11.84
N ALA A 4 1.50 -18.70 11.46
CA ALA A 4 1.26 -17.26 11.43
C ALA A 4 1.32 -16.71 12.85
N THR A 5 2.05 -15.60 13.02
CA THR A 5 2.10 -14.88 14.30
C THR A 5 0.95 -13.89 14.34
N LYS A 6 0.72 -13.27 15.50
CA LYS A 6 -0.30 -12.24 15.63
C LYS A 6 -0.10 -11.11 14.62
N GLY A 7 1.17 -10.79 14.28
CA GLY A 7 1.48 -9.74 13.32
C GLY A 7 1.14 -10.07 11.87
N THR A 8 0.96 -11.36 11.53
CA THR A 8 0.61 -11.79 10.18
C THR A 8 -0.86 -12.13 10.01
N LEU A 9 -1.60 -12.21 11.12
CA LEU A 9 -3.04 -12.49 11.10
C LEU A 9 -3.81 -11.18 11.14
N LEU A 10 -4.55 -10.92 10.07
CA LEU A 10 -5.34 -9.70 9.99
C LEU A 10 -6.81 -9.99 10.24
N PRO A 11 -7.53 -9.05 10.86
CA PRO A 11 -8.98 -9.11 10.89
C PRO A 11 -9.56 -9.24 9.49
N ARG A 12 -10.70 -9.90 9.39
CA ARG A 12 -11.35 -10.18 8.09
C ARG A 12 -11.54 -8.92 7.25
N LYS A 13 -11.91 -7.81 7.88
CA LYS A 13 -12.11 -6.54 7.19
C LYS A 13 -10.83 -6.06 6.49
N LEU A 14 -9.69 -6.18 7.16
CA LEU A 14 -8.42 -5.72 6.61
C LEU A 14 -7.92 -6.65 5.50
N THR A 15 -8.13 -7.96 5.67
CA THR A 15 -7.85 -8.93 4.62
C THR A 15 -8.66 -8.63 3.36
N ALA A 16 -9.94 -8.30 3.54
CA ALA A 16 -10.81 -7.94 2.42
C ALA A 16 -10.32 -6.67 1.72
N ASN A 17 -9.86 -5.68 2.49
CA ASN A 17 -9.32 -4.44 1.92
C ASN A 17 -8.09 -4.72 1.06
N LEU A 18 -7.18 -5.57 1.54
CA LEU A 18 -6.00 -5.95 0.76
C LEU A 18 -6.37 -6.73 -0.49
N ALA A 19 -7.38 -7.60 -0.41
CA ALA A 19 -7.85 -8.34 -1.58
C ALA A 19 -8.38 -7.39 -2.66
N ILE A 20 -9.06 -6.31 -2.24
CA ILE A 20 -9.54 -5.29 -3.16
C ILE A 20 -8.36 -4.58 -3.83
N VAL A 21 -7.35 -4.20 -3.07
CA VAL A 21 -6.14 -3.58 -3.60
C VAL A 21 -5.46 -4.50 -4.61
N GLY A 22 -5.30 -5.77 -4.27
CA GLY A 22 -4.70 -6.77 -5.16
C GLY A 22 -5.48 -6.93 -6.46
N GLU A 23 -6.81 -6.97 -6.37
CA GLU A 23 -7.67 -7.08 -7.54
C GLU A 23 -7.56 -5.84 -8.44
N GLN A 24 -7.48 -4.66 -7.85
CA GLN A 24 -7.28 -3.42 -8.61
C GLN A 24 -5.95 -3.44 -9.37
N ILE A 25 -4.90 -3.94 -8.74
CA ILE A 25 -3.59 -4.07 -9.37
C ILE A 25 -3.66 -5.08 -10.54
N LYS A 26 -4.32 -6.21 -10.32
CA LYS A 26 -4.52 -7.22 -11.36
C LYS A 26 -5.27 -6.63 -12.55
N LEU A 27 -6.35 -5.90 -12.31
CA LEU A 27 -7.14 -5.28 -13.37
C LEU A 27 -6.32 -4.24 -14.12
N ALA A 28 -5.49 -3.47 -13.41
CA ALA A 28 -4.60 -2.50 -14.05
C ALA A 28 -3.61 -3.19 -15.01
N ARG A 29 -3.09 -4.35 -14.60
CA ARG A 29 -2.23 -5.15 -15.47
C ARG A 29 -2.97 -5.65 -16.71
N LEU A 30 -4.16 -6.20 -16.51
CA LEU A 30 -4.97 -6.74 -17.60
C LEU A 30 -5.39 -5.67 -18.60
N ARG A 31 -5.74 -4.47 -18.11
CA ARG A 31 -6.08 -3.34 -18.99
C ARG A 31 -4.92 -2.94 -19.90
N ARG A 32 -3.69 -3.17 -19.45
CA ARG A 32 -2.49 -2.89 -20.22
C ARG A 32 -2.04 -4.07 -21.07
N ASN A 33 -2.82 -5.16 -21.03
CA ASN A 33 -2.53 -6.38 -21.78
C ASN A 33 -1.13 -6.93 -21.48
N LEU A 34 -0.74 -6.87 -20.20
CA LEU A 34 0.56 -7.35 -19.73
C LEU A 34 0.42 -8.69 -19.01
N SER A 35 1.41 -9.55 -19.18
CA SER A 35 1.48 -10.83 -18.48
C SER A 35 2.12 -10.65 -17.10
N LEU A 36 1.95 -11.69 -16.25
CA LEU A 36 2.64 -11.72 -14.95
C LEU A 36 4.15 -11.67 -15.15
N ALA A 37 4.67 -12.38 -16.14
CA ALA A 37 6.11 -12.39 -16.45
C ALA A 37 6.61 -10.99 -16.82
N GLN A 38 5.86 -10.25 -17.62
CA GLN A 38 6.24 -8.90 -18.02
C GLN A 38 6.27 -7.95 -16.85
N ILE A 39 5.28 -8.04 -15.95
CA ILE A 39 5.27 -7.22 -14.75
C ILE A 39 6.44 -7.59 -13.83
N ALA A 40 6.68 -8.88 -13.62
CA ALA A 40 7.78 -9.35 -12.79
C ALA A 40 9.14 -8.82 -13.30
N GLU A 41 9.35 -8.87 -14.60
CA GLU A 41 10.57 -8.35 -15.21
C GLU A 41 10.73 -6.86 -14.96
N ARG A 42 9.69 -6.08 -15.21
CA ARG A 42 9.70 -4.61 -15.00
C ARG A 42 9.84 -4.24 -13.54
N ALA A 43 9.21 -5.01 -12.66
CA ALA A 43 9.25 -4.78 -11.21
C ALA A 43 10.52 -5.29 -10.56
N THR A 44 11.32 -6.06 -11.29
CA THR A 44 12.53 -6.72 -10.76
C THR A 44 12.18 -7.59 -9.55
N CYS A 45 11.17 -8.44 -9.71
CA CYS A 45 10.76 -9.41 -8.70
C CYS A 45 10.27 -10.68 -9.40
N SER A 46 9.96 -11.70 -8.60
CA SER A 46 9.49 -12.98 -9.15
C SER A 46 8.02 -12.89 -9.56
N GLU A 47 7.61 -13.76 -10.49
CA GLU A 47 6.20 -13.89 -10.86
C GLU A 47 5.35 -14.26 -9.63
N LEU A 48 5.90 -15.10 -8.74
CA LEU A 48 5.21 -15.49 -7.53
C LEU A 48 4.91 -14.26 -6.65
N SER A 49 5.87 -13.33 -6.57
CA SER A 49 5.67 -12.08 -5.83
C SER A 49 4.54 -11.26 -6.44
N VAL A 50 4.50 -11.16 -7.78
CA VAL A 50 3.41 -10.45 -8.47
C VAL A 50 2.07 -11.12 -8.18
N MET A 51 2.02 -12.44 -8.25
CA MET A 51 0.79 -13.20 -7.95
C MET A 51 0.30 -12.93 -6.54
N ARG A 52 1.21 -12.90 -5.57
CA ARG A 52 0.87 -12.63 -4.17
C ARG A 52 0.34 -11.21 -3.98
N VAL A 53 0.94 -10.24 -4.65
CA VAL A 53 0.45 -8.86 -4.64
C VAL A 53 -0.97 -8.80 -5.20
N GLU A 54 -1.23 -9.48 -6.30
CA GLU A 54 -2.57 -9.48 -6.92
C GLU A 54 -3.62 -10.19 -6.08
N LYS A 55 -3.19 -11.06 -5.18
CA LYS A 55 -4.08 -11.68 -4.20
C LYS A 55 -4.24 -10.85 -2.93
N GLY A 56 -3.52 -9.75 -2.81
CA GLY A 56 -3.57 -8.89 -1.64
C GLY A 56 -2.89 -9.50 -0.42
N SER A 57 -1.78 -10.20 -0.64
CA SER A 57 -1.07 -10.85 0.47
C SER A 57 -0.57 -9.84 1.50
N ALA A 58 -0.83 -10.12 2.77
CA ALA A 58 -0.38 -9.28 3.88
C ALA A 58 1.08 -9.54 4.26
N THR A 59 1.66 -10.62 3.75
CA THR A 59 3.03 -11.01 4.12
C THR A 59 4.07 -10.58 3.11
N VAL A 60 3.65 -9.97 2.02
CA VAL A 60 4.57 -9.40 1.02
C VAL A 60 4.97 -8.00 1.48
N ALA A 61 6.25 -7.70 1.43
CA ALA A 61 6.76 -6.39 1.81
C ALA A 61 6.11 -5.29 0.95
N ILE A 62 5.85 -4.13 1.55
CA ILE A 62 5.25 -3.02 0.83
C ILE A 62 6.12 -2.56 -0.34
N GLY A 63 7.44 -2.72 -0.23
CA GLY A 63 8.35 -2.41 -1.32
C GLY A 63 8.08 -3.21 -2.59
N ILE A 64 7.59 -4.45 -2.44
CA ILE A 64 7.22 -5.27 -3.60
C ILE A 64 5.93 -4.73 -4.22
N TYR A 65 4.96 -4.33 -3.41
CA TYR A 65 3.77 -3.65 -3.92
C TYR A 65 4.15 -2.41 -4.72
N LEU A 66 5.09 -1.61 -4.19
CA LEU A 66 5.57 -0.41 -4.88
C LEU A 66 6.24 -0.74 -6.21
N ARG A 67 7.05 -1.79 -6.26
CA ARG A 67 7.70 -2.22 -7.50
C ARG A 67 6.68 -2.63 -8.56
N VAL A 68 5.64 -3.35 -8.16
CA VAL A 68 4.58 -3.77 -9.07
C VAL A 68 3.80 -2.54 -9.56
N LEU A 69 3.45 -1.63 -8.66
CA LEU A 69 2.79 -0.38 -9.05
C LEU A 69 3.65 0.44 -10.01
N TYR A 70 4.94 0.52 -9.74
CA TYR A 70 5.87 1.22 -10.62
C TYR A 70 5.90 0.60 -12.01
N ALA A 71 5.91 -0.73 -12.09
CA ALA A 71 5.86 -1.44 -13.36
C ALA A 71 4.59 -1.11 -14.16
N LEU A 72 3.51 -0.74 -13.47
CA LEU A 72 2.25 -0.31 -14.07
C LEU A 72 2.17 1.21 -14.27
N GLN A 73 3.19 1.95 -13.85
CA GLN A 73 3.22 3.42 -13.83
C GLN A 73 2.16 4.01 -12.90
N LEU A 74 1.88 3.30 -11.80
CA LEU A 74 0.91 3.70 -10.77
C LEU A 74 1.58 3.85 -9.40
N ASP A 75 2.90 4.04 -9.38
CA ASP A 75 3.65 4.14 -8.13
C ASP A 75 3.20 5.31 -7.25
N GLU A 76 2.71 6.39 -7.85
CA GLU A 76 2.24 7.54 -7.07
C GLU A 76 0.92 7.26 -6.34
N ASP A 77 0.22 6.19 -6.68
CA ASP A 77 -1.00 5.80 -5.94
C ASP A 77 -0.71 5.55 -4.47
N ILE A 78 0.51 5.16 -4.12
CA ILE A 78 0.90 4.96 -2.73
C ILE A 78 0.77 6.25 -1.91
N LEU A 79 0.88 7.40 -2.56
CA LEU A 79 0.80 8.70 -1.91
C LEU A 79 -0.62 9.03 -1.45
N LEU A 80 -1.61 8.26 -1.93
CA LEU A 80 -3.01 8.43 -1.54
C LEU A 80 -3.33 7.78 -0.20
N ILE A 81 -2.43 6.94 0.30
CA ILE A 81 -2.62 6.28 1.59
C ILE A 81 -2.63 7.35 2.68
N ALA A 82 -3.69 7.36 3.49
CA ALA A 82 -3.90 8.29 4.60
C ALA A 82 -3.95 9.76 4.18
N GLN A 83 -4.06 10.05 2.88
CA GLN A 83 -4.12 11.42 2.38
C GLN A 83 -5.38 12.15 2.86
N LYS A 84 -6.52 11.45 2.93
CA LYS A 84 -7.80 12.05 3.30
C LYS A 84 -8.06 11.97 4.80
N ASP A 85 -7.10 12.39 5.59
CA ASP A 85 -7.23 12.41 7.04
C ASP A 85 -7.67 13.80 7.52
N GLU A 86 -8.91 14.15 7.26
CA GLU A 86 -9.46 15.47 7.58
C GLU A 86 -9.51 15.73 9.09
N ILE A 87 -9.95 14.75 9.86
CA ILE A 87 -10.04 14.86 11.32
C ILE A 87 -8.65 15.00 11.93
N GLY A 88 -7.72 14.15 11.51
CA GLY A 88 -6.35 14.20 12.00
C GLY A 88 -5.65 15.49 11.66
N ARG A 89 -5.86 16.01 10.44
CA ARG A 89 -5.31 17.31 10.05
C ARG A 89 -5.85 18.44 10.90
N SER A 90 -7.16 18.46 11.16
CA SER A 90 -7.77 19.47 12.01
C SER A 90 -7.21 19.43 13.44
N LEU A 91 -7.08 18.24 14.00
CA LEU A 91 -6.49 18.05 15.33
C LEU A 91 -5.03 18.50 15.36
N GLN A 92 -4.27 18.15 14.34
CA GLN A 92 -2.87 18.52 14.22
C GLN A 92 -2.71 20.04 14.12
N ASP A 93 -3.53 20.69 13.30
CA ASP A 93 -3.48 22.14 13.13
C ASP A 93 -3.71 22.86 14.45
N LEU A 94 -4.68 22.42 15.23
CA LEU A 94 -4.92 22.98 16.57
C LEU A 94 -3.71 22.78 17.47
N SER A 95 -3.14 21.58 17.49
CA SER A 95 -1.98 21.26 18.30
C SER A 95 -0.76 22.08 17.89
N LEU A 96 -0.52 22.24 16.60
CA LEU A 96 0.59 23.04 16.09
C LEU A 96 0.44 24.50 16.46
N LYS A 97 -0.76 25.07 16.39
CA LYS A 97 -1.00 26.44 16.80
C LYS A 97 -0.65 26.65 18.28
N GLN A 98 -1.05 25.71 19.13
CA GLN A 98 -0.73 25.76 20.55
C GLN A 98 0.79 25.66 20.79
N ARG A 99 1.47 24.81 20.10
CA ARG A 99 2.93 24.64 20.19
C ARG A 99 3.67 25.92 19.77
N ARG A 100 3.24 26.53 18.68
CA ARG A 100 3.84 27.78 18.19
C ARG A 100 3.72 28.88 19.23
N ARG A 101 2.56 28.99 19.88
CA ARG A 101 2.38 29.97 20.95
C ARG A 101 3.31 29.69 22.12
N ALA A 102 3.46 28.46 22.53
CA ALA A 102 4.36 28.06 23.60
C ALA A 102 5.81 28.37 23.25
N SER A 103 6.24 28.07 22.02
CA SER A 103 7.61 28.34 21.56
C SER A 103 7.96 29.81 21.55
N LYS A 104 7.01 30.66 21.21
CA LYS A 104 7.24 32.12 21.16
C LYS A 104 7.43 32.78 22.51
N ARG A 105 7.17 32.05 23.59
CA ARG A 105 7.34 32.59 24.96
C ARG A 105 8.78 32.54 25.44
N ASP A 106 9.63 31.83 24.77
CA ASP A 106 11.04 31.66 25.15
C ASP A 106 11.87 32.90 24.75
#